data_a871a3384b1b475adafe7a334318ecb7
#
_entry.id   a871a3384b1b475adafe7a334318ecb7
#
_cell.length_a   1.000
_cell.length_b   1.000
_cell.length_c   1.000
_cell.angle_alpha   90.00
_cell.angle_beta   90.00
_cell.angle_gamma   90.00
#
_symmetry.space_group_name_H-M   'P 1'
#
loop_
_entity.id
_entity.type
_entity.pdbx_description
1 polymer ?
#
loop_
_entity_poly.entity_id
_entity_poly.type
_entity_poly.pdbx_seq_one_letter_code
_entity_poly.pdbx_strand_id
1 'polypeptide(L)'
;KIKGGYSMKKQKTDIAVVGFALFSMFFGAGNLLFPPYLGLISGSHWLISLSGFILADVGLSLLVITAAAKCGGELDKVLSRAGNVLAKVVGIASILCIGPLLAIPRTAATTYEMGISPIIGDMGTFVPVIVSVVFFALTLFLTIKPSKVVDIIGKFLTPALLLALAVLIVIGIISPIGEVSN
;
A
#
# COMPACT_ATOMS: atom_id res chain seq x y z
N LYS A 1 -13.26 -19.54 -36.47
CA LYS A 1 -14.41 -18.86 -35.81
C LYS A 1 -14.15 -18.77 -34.33
N ILE A 2 -13.56 -17.68 -33.89
CA ILE A 2 -13.33 -17.38 -32.47
C ILE A 2 -14.67 -16.87 -31.92
N LYS A 3 -15.33 -17.68 -31.11
CA LYS A 3 -16.50 -17.24 -30.32
C LYS A 3 -16.02 -16.44 -29.12
N GLY A 4 -15.81 -15.14 -29.30
CA GLY A 4 -15.52 -14.21 -28.24
C GLY A 4 -16.77 -13.57 -27.69
N GLY A 5 -17.63 -14.31 -27.04
CA GLY A 5 -18.72 -13.78 -26.23
C GLY A 5 -18.30 -13.61 -24.77
N TYR A 6 -17.22 -12.88 -24.49
CA TYR A 6 -16.96 -12.42 -23.13
C TYR A 6 -18.02 -11.40 -22.78
N SER A 7 -18.92 -11.75 -21.86
CA SER A 7 -19.97 -10.87 -21.39
C SER A 7 -19.37 -9.57 -20.88
N MET A 8 -19.77 -8.42 -21.41
CA MET A 8 -19.29 -7.09 -20.98
C MET A 8 -19.40 -6.87 -19.47
N LYS A 9 -20.33 -7.55 -18.81
CA LYS A 9 -20.50 -7.51 -17.36
C LYS A 9 -19.33 -8.18 -16.64
N LYS A 10 -18.81 -9.30 -17.15
CA LYS A 10 -17.65 -10.00 -16.58
C LYS A 10 -16.38 -9.17 -16.75
N GLN A 11 -16.19 -8.58 -17.92
CA GLN A 11 -15.06 -7.69 -18.20
C GLN A 11 -15.03 -6.44 -17.28
N LYS A 12 -16.17 -5.81 -17.01
CA LYS A 12 -16.27 -4.69 -16.07
C LYS A 12 -15.95 -5.10 -14.64
N THR A 13 -16.40 -6.29 -14.22
CA THR A 13 -16.08 -6.83 -12.89
C THR A 13 -14.59 -7.13 -12.75
N ASP A 14 -13.97 -7.70 -13.78
CA ASP A 14 -12.53 -8.00 -13.79
C ASP A 14 -11.69 -6.71 -13.73
N ILE A 15 -12.10 -5.67 -14.46
CA ILE A 15 -11.44 -4.34 -14.41
C ILE A 15 -11.56 -3.72 -13.01
N ALA A 16 -12.73 -3.80 -12.37
CA ALA A 16 -12.91 -3.27 -11.03
C ALA A 16 -12.06 -4.01 -9.99
N VAL A 17 -12.00 -5.36 -10.06
CA VAL A 17 -11.18 -6.18 -9.17
C VAL A 17 -9.69 -5.87 -9.33
N VAL A 18 -9.21 -5.75 -10.56
CA VAL A 18 -7.82 -5.36 -10.84
C VAL A 18 -7.55 -3.93 -10.38
N GLY A 19 -8.49 -3.00 -10.59
CA GLY A 19 -8.38 -1.62 -10.10
C GLY A 19 -8.29 -1.55 -8.58
N PHE A 20 -9.12 -2.31 -7.86
CA PHE A 20 -9.05 -2.41 -6.40
C PHE A 20 -7.76 -3.08 -5.91
N ALA A 21 -7.28 -4.09 -6.61
CA ALA A 21 -5.99 -4.71 -6.30
C ALA A 21 -4.83 -3.71 -6.49
N LEU A 22 -4.83 -2.95 -7.58
CA LEU A 22 -3.85 -1.88 -7.80
C LEU A 22 -3.94 -0.80 -6.72
N PHE A 23 -5.15 -0.34 -6.39
CA PHE A 23 -5.33 0.61 -5.30
C PHE A 23 -4.70 0.12 -4.00
N SER A 24 -4.95 -1.12 -3.59
CA SER A 24 -4.39 -1.67 -2.36
C SER A 24 -2.88 -1.88 -2.39
N MET A 25 -2.28 -2.03 -3.57
CA MET A 25 -0.82 -2.09 -3.71
C MET A 25 -0.15 -0.73 -3.44
N PHE A 26 -0.79 0.36 -3.84
CA PHE A 26 -0.26 1.71 -3.65
C PHE A 26 -0.72 2.37 -2.36
N PHE A 27 -1.90 2.00 -1.87
CA PHE A 27 -2.44 2.53 -0.64
C PHE A 27 -1.99 1.71 0.57
N GLY A 28 -0.93 2.15 1.21
CA GLY A 28 -0.35 1.50 2.39
C GLY A 28 -0.60 2.30 3.69
N ALA A 29 -0.14 1.74 4.80
CA ALA A 29 -0.21 2.40 6.11
C ALA A 29 0.48 3.78 6.11
N GLY A 30 1.53 3.98 5.30
CA GLY A 30 2.20 5.26 5.14
C GLY A 30 1.26 6.37 4.67
N ASN A 31 0.38 6.06 3.72
CA ASN A 31 -0.56 7.04 3.16
C ASN A 31 -1.66 7.45 4.17
N LEU A 32 -1.89 6.64 5.19
CA LEU A 32 -2.79 6.98 6.30
C LEU A 32 -2.08 7.77 7.41
N LEU A 33 -0.81 7.48 7.66
CA LEU A 33 -0.08 8.01 8.81
C LEU A 33 0.66 9.31 8.50
N PHE A 34 1.31 9.39 7.34
CA PHE A 34 2.15 10.55 7.01
C PHE A 34 1.37 11.85 6.78
N PRO A 35 0.24 11.88 6.06
CA PRO A 35 -0.49 13.13 5.86
C PRO A 35 -0.97 13.80 7.16
N PRO A 36 -1.62 13.08 8.11
CA PRO A 36 -1.97 13.67 9.40
C PRO A 36 -0.76 14.12 10.21
N TYR A 37 0.31 13.31 10.22
CA TYR A 37 1.56 13.65 10.91
C TYR A 37 2.22 14.90 10.33
N LEU A 38 2.27 15.04 9.01
CA LEU A 38 2.74 16.24 8.34
C LEU A 38 1.89 17.46 8.70
N GLY A 39 0.58 17.29 8.79
CA GLY A 39 -0.32 18.34 9.23
C GLY A 39 0.01 18.85 10.64
N LEU A 40 0.26 17.93 11.57
CA LEU A 40 0.64 18.27 12.94
C LEU A 40 1.96 19.03 13.03
N ILE A 41 3.00 18.60 12.29
CA ILE A 41 4.33 19.24 12.33
C ILE A 41 4.33 20.58 11.61
N SER A 42 3.61 20.69 10.50
CA SER A 42 3.65 21.85 9.61
C SER A 42 2.77 23.02 10.09
N GLY A 43 1.86 22.77 11.03
CA GLY A 43 0.94 23.78 11.55
C GLY A 43 0.21 24.53 10.43
N SER A 44 0.34 25.85 10.37
CA SER A 44 -0.28 26.69 9.34
C SER A 44 0.19 26.43 7.90
N HIS A 45 1.34 25.77 7.72
CA HIS A 45 1.90 25.43 6.40
C HIS A 45 1.53 24.04 5.91
N TRP A 46 0.53 23.38 6.49
CA TRP A 46 0.13 22.03 6.18
C TRP A 46 -0.20 21.79 4.70
N LEU A 47 -0.77 22.79 4.00
CA LEU A 47 -1.07 22.70 2.57
C LEU A 47 0.19 22.54 1.71
N ILE A 48 1.27 23.25 2.04
CA ILE A 48 2.53 23.16 1.31
C ILE A 48 3.16 21.78 1.54
N SER A 49 3.18 21.32 2.78
CA SER A 49 3.71 20.00 3.14
C SER A 49 2.92 18.87 2.50
N LEU A 50 1.58 18.95 2.52
CA LEU A 50 0.70 17.99 1.88
C LEU A 50 0.88 17.96 0.35
N SER A 51 1.01 19.14 -0.28
CA SER A 51 1.25 19.22 -1.73
C SER A 51 2.58 18.60 -2.13
N GLY A 52 3.64 18.81 -1.35
CA GLY A 52 4.94 18.16 -1.51
C GLY A 52 4.85 16.66 -1.36
N PHE A 53 4.12 16.17 -0.36
CA PHE A 53 3.88 14.74 -0.14
C PHE A 53 3.13 14.11 -1.33
N ILE A 54 2.03 14.72 -1.79
CA ILE A 54 1.25 14.22 -2.93
C ILE A 54 2.12 14.20 -4.20
N LEU A 55 2.91 15.23 -4.44
CA LEU A 55 3.79 15.29 -5.61
C LEU A 55 4.86 14.19 -5.58
N ALA A 56 5.44 13.93 -4.42
CA ALA A 56 6.46 12.90 -4.26
C ALA A 56 5.86 11.49 -4.28
N ASP A 57 4.83 11.23 -3.50
CA ASP A 57 4.25 9.88 -3.35
C ASP A 57 3.43 9.47 -4.58
N VAL A 58 2.46 10.29 -4.97
CA VAL A 58 1.58 10.01 -6.10
C VAL A 58 2.23 10.37 -7.43
N GLY A 59 2.87 11.54 -7.53
CA GLY A 59 3.45 12.04 -8.78
C GLY A 59 4.57 11.16 -9.30
N LEU A 60 5.54 10.80 -8.47
CA LEU A 60 6.64 9.90 -8.88
C LEU A 60 6.15 8.50 -9.19
N SER A 61 5.22 7.97 -8.41
CA SER A 61 4.61 6.65 -8.65
C SER A 61 3.90 6.60 -10.00
N LEU A 62 3.12 7.62 -10.35
CA LEU A 62 2.45 7.71 -11.66
C LEU A 62 3.46 7.83 -12.81
N LEU A 63 4.54 8.57 -12.63
CA LEU A 63 5.62 8.66 -13.63
C LEU A 63 6.27 7.29 -13.89
N VAL A 64 6.55 6.54 -12.82
CA VAL A 64 7.16 5.20 -12.95
C VAL A 64 6.19 4.24 -13.63
N ILE A 65 4.91 4.23 -13.26
CA ILE A 65 3.90 3.37 -13.89
C ILE A 65 3.73 3.70 -15.37
N THR A 66 3.65 4.99 -15.72
CA THR A 66 3.52 5.41 -17.12
C THR A 66 4.75 5.09 -17.94
N ALA A 67 5.95 5.22 -17.36
CA ALA A 67 7.19 4.82 -18.00
C ALA A 67 7.25 3.30 -18.22
N ALA A 68 6.89 2.51 -17.21
CA ALA A 68 6.83 1.06 -17.32
C ALA A 68 5.81 0.61 -18.37
N ALA A 69 4.61 1.20 -18.40
CA ALA A 69 3.59 0.91 -19.39
C ALA A 69 4.06 1.18 -20.83
N LYS A 70 4.78 2.29 -21.07
CA LYS A 70 5.39 2.61 -22.37
C LYS A 70 6.51 1.64 -22.78
N CYS A 71 7.14 0.97 -21.81
CA CYS A 71 8.18 -0.03 -22.05
C CYS A 71 7.62 -1.48 -22.11
N GLY A 72 6.31 -1.64 -22.26
CA GLY A 72 5.65 -2.96 -22.34
C GLY A 72 5.41 -3.65 -21.01
N GLY A 73 5.44 -2.91 -19.89
CA GLY A 73 5.21 -3.43 -18.54
C GLY A 73 6.44 -4.06 -17.88
N GLU A 74 7.60 -4.04 -18.53
CA GLU A 74 8.83 -4.60 -17.99
C GLU A 74 9.72 -3.50 -17.38
N LEU A 75 9.83 -3.52 -16.05
CA LEU A 75 10.71 -2.59 -15.32
C LEU A 75 12.18 -2.71 -15.74
N ASP A 76 12.62 -3.94 -16.06
CA ASP A 76 13.98 -4.19 -16.51
C ASP A 76 14.33 -3.42 -17.79
N LYS A 77 13.37 -3.24 -18.69
CA LYS A 77 13.57 -2.42 -19.90
C LYS A 77 13.71 -0.93 -19.60
N VAL A 78 13.04 -0.45 -18.55
CA VAL A 78 13.18 0.94 -18.10
C VAL A 78 14.56 1.15 -17.48
N LEU A 79 14.94 0.25 -16.57
CA LEU A 79 16.19 0.32 -15.83
C LEU A 79 17.41 0.08 -16.74
N SER A 80 17.32 -0.82 -17.72
CA SER A 80 18.42 -1.14 -18.64
C SER A 80 18.84 0.04 -19.51
N ARG A 81 17.98 1.05 -19.69
CA ARG A 81 18.36 2.30 -20.38
C ARG A 81 19.41 3.10 -19.63
N ALA A 82 19.48 2.94 -18.31
CA ALA A 82 20.51 3.57 -17.47
C ALA A 82 21.80 2.75 -17.36
N GLY A 83 21.84 1.58 -18.01
CA GLY A 83 22.97 0.66 -18.02
C GLY A 83 22.68 -0.65 -17.30
N ASN A 84 23.16 -1.76 -17.84
CA ASN A 84 22.87 -3.11 -17.37
C ASN A 84 23.33 -3.39 -15.94
N VAL A 85 24.47 -2.81 -15.53
CA VAL A 85 24.99 -2.99 -14.16
C VAL A 85 24.12 -2.24 -13.16
N LEU A 86 23.79 -0.98 -13.46
CA LEU A 86 22.94 -0.15 -12.62
C LEU A 86 21.55 -0.76 -12.49
N ALA A 87 20.97 -1.26 -13.57
CA ALA A 87 19.68 -1.94 -13.57
C ALA A 87 19.65 -3.15 -12.63
N LYS A 88 20.68 -3.99 -12.67
CA LYS A 88 20.79 -5.15 -11.78
C LYS A 88 20.96 -4.74 -10.32
N VAL A 89 21.82 -3.78 -10.02
CA VAL A 89 22.05 -3.32 -8.65
C VAL A 89 20.78 -2.71 -8.06
N VAL A 90 20.13 -1.80 -8.80
CA VAL A 90 18.89 -1.15 -8.36
C VAL A 90 17.76 -2.18 -8.24
N GLY A 91 17.63 -3.12 -9.18
CA GLY A 91 16.62 -4.18 -9.11
C GLY A 91 16.80 -5.07 -7.89
N ILE A 92 18.01 -5.56 -7.63
CA ILE A 92 18.31 -6.39 -6.46
C ILE A 92 18.09 -5.59 -5.16
N ALA A 93 18.61 -4.36 -5.08
CA ALA A 93 18.41 -3.50 -3.93
C ALA A 93 16.92 -3.24 -3.64
N SER A 94 16.13 -2.96 -4.68
CA SER A 94 14.68 -2.76 -4.54
C SER A 94 13.97 -4.00 -4.02
N ILE A 95 14.28 -5.19 -4.55
CA ILE A 95 13.67 -6.45 -4.09
C ILE A 95 14.06 -6.72 -2.63
N LEU A 96 15.29 -6.51 -2.24
CA LEU A 96 15.76 -6.71 -0.87
C LEU A 96 15.12 -5.71 0.10
N CYS A 97 15.01 -4.43 -0.29
CA CYS A 97 14.39 -3.39 0.53
C CYS A 97 12.88 -3.60 0.68
N ILE A 98 12.17 -3.93 -0.41
CA ILE A 98 10.72 -4.18 -0.35
C ILE A 98 10.43 -5.47 0.40
N GLY A 99 11.23 -6.51 0.20
CA GLY A 99 11.07 -7.81 0.84
C GLY A 99 11.62 -7.83 2.28
N PRO A 100 12.71 -8.60 2.48
CA PRO A 100 13.14 -9.01 3.82
C PRO A 100 13.77 -7.91 4.67
N LEU A 101 14.32 -6.83 4.06
CA LEU A 101 15.11 -5.85 4.83
C LEU A 101 14.27 -4.73 5.45
N LEU A 102 13.27 -4.21 4.76
CA LEU A 102 12.58 -3.00 5.21
C LEU A 102 11.05 -3.13 5.23
N ALA A 103 10.40 -3.34 4.08
CA ALA A 103 8.96 -3.15 4.00
C ALA A 103 8.17 -4.23 4.76
N ILE A 104 8.49 -5.50 4.60
CA ILE A 104 7.75 -6.59 5.25
C ILE A 104 7.95 -6.57 6.77
N PRO A 105 9.17 -6.49 7.33
CA PRO A 105 9.38 -6.39 8.78
C PRO A 105 8.71 -5.15 9.39
N ARG A 106 8.82 -4.00 8.72
CA ARG A 106 8.16 -2.77 9.14
C ARG A 106 6.64 -2.93 9.20
N THR A 107 6.04 -3.59 8.22
CA THR A 107 4.59 -3.80 8.19
C THR A 107 4.13 -4.68 9.36
N ALA A 108 4.90 -5.72 9.71
CA ALA A 108 4.61 -6.56 10.87
C ALA A 108 4.69 -5.75 12.18
N ALA A 109 5.74 -4.94 12.35
CA ALA A 109 5.90 -4.06 13.51
C ALA A 109 4.76 -3.04 13.62
N THR A 110 4.42 -2.36 12.54
CA THR A 110 3.32 -1.38 12.49
C THR A 110 1.97 -2.03 12.80
N THR A 111 1.73 -3.25 12.33
CA THR A 111 0.51 -4.02 12.65
C THR A 111 0.39 -4.28 14.15
N TYR A 112 1.50 -4.61 14.81
CA TYR A 112 1.52 -4.77 16.26
C TYR A 112 1.31 -3.43 16.98
N GLU A 113 2.13 -2.41 16.67
CA GLU A 113 2.15 -1.14 17.37
C GLU A 113 0.83 -0.36 17.27
N MET A 114 0.19 -0.40 16.11
CA MET A 114 -1.03 0.37 15.85
C MET A 114 -2.32 -0.44 15.96
N GLY A 115 -2.26 -1.75 15.67
CA GLY A 115 -3.44 -2.58 15.67
C GLY A 115 -3.68 -3.32 16.98
N ILE A 116 -2.63 -3.74 17.66
CA ILE A 116 -2.74 -4.68 18.79
C ILE A 116 -2.35 -4.02 20.12
N SER A 117 -1.22 -3.33 20.15
CA SER A 117 -0.70 -2.68 21.36
C SER A 117 -1.70 -1.73 22.03
N PRO A 118 -2.48 -0.89 21.31
CA PRO A 118 -3.47 -0.01 21.94
C PRO A 118 -4.63 -0.75 22.62
N ILE A 119 -4.92 -1.99 22.20
CA ILE A 119 -6.04 -2.79 22.72
C ILE A 119 -5.60 -3.63 23.92
N ILE A 120 -4.41 -4.24 23.83
CA ILE A 120 -3.93 -5.23 24.81
C ILE A 120 -3.04 -4.58 25.88
N GLY A 121 -2.46 -3.40 25.58
CA GLY A 121 -1.44 -2.78 26.41
C GLY A 121 -0.09 -3.44 26.25
N ASP A 122 0.88 -2.96 27.04
CA ASP A 122 2.27 -3.42 26.96
C ASP A 122 2.44 -4.74 27.72
N MET A 123 2.34 -5.87 27.04
CA MET A 123 2.46 -7.22 27.59
C MET A 123 3.86 -7.84 27.43
N GLY A 124 4.91 -7.00 27.39
CA GLY A 124 6.30 -7.46 27.33
C GLY A 124 6.74 -7.95 25.96
N THR A 125 7.96 -8.43 25.85
CA THR A 125 8.67 -8.71 24.59
C THR A 125 8.10 -9.90 23.80
N PHE A 126 7.38 -10.81 24.42
CA PHE A 126 6.88 -12.03 23.76
C PHE A 126 5.70 -11.79 22.81
N VAL A 127 4.82 -10.85 23.14
CA VAL A 127 3.62 -10.59 22.34
C VAL A 127 3.94 -10.04 20.96
N PRO A 128 4.85 -9.05 20.79
CA PRO A 128 5.29 -8.61 19.46
C PRO A 128 5.86 -9.73 18.59
N VAL A 129 6.62 -10.65 19.20
CA VAL A 129 7.20 -11.80 18.49
C VAL A 129 6.11 -12.75 17.99
N ILE A 130 5.15 -13.12 18.84
CA ILE A 130 4.04 -13.99 18.46
C ILE A 130 3.21 -13.35 17.34
N VAL A 131 2.88 -12.07 17.46
CA VAL A 131 2.14 -11.33 16.44
C VAL A 131 2.90 -11.31 15.11
N SER A 132 4.21 -11.07 15.16
CA SER A 132 5.05 -11.09 13.95
C SER A 132 5.07 -12.48 13.30
N VAL A 133 5.20 -13.55 14.08
CA VAL A 133 5.17 -14.93 13.57
C VAL A 133 3.83 -15.23 12.92
N VAL A 134 2.71 -14.87 13.55
CA VAL A 134 1.37 -15.04 12.99
C VAL A 134 1.19 -14.22 11.71
N PHE A 135 1.65 -12.97 11.71
CA PHE A 135 1.62 -12.10 10.54
C PHE A 135 2.38 -12.72 9.35
N PHE A 136 3.61 -13.20 9.57
CA PHE A 136 4.41 -13.81 8.52
C PHE A 136 3.81 -15.15 8.06
N ALA A 137 3.27 -15.95 8.96
CA ALA A 137 2.59 -17.21 8.60
C ALA A 137 1.36 -16.95 7.72
N LEU A 138 0.53 -15.96 8.08
CA LEU A 138 -0.62 -15.54 7.27
C LEU A 138 -0.19 -15.00 5.92
N THR A 139 0.82 -14.15 5.88
CA THR A 139 1.37 -13.61 4.64
C THR A 139 1.87 -14.72 3.73
N LEU A 140 2.64 -15.67 4.27
CA LEU A 140 3.12 -16.82 3.52
C LEU A 140 1.97 -17.66 2.97
N PHE A 141 0.98 -17.99 3.81
CA PHE A 141 -0.18 -18.78 3.39
C PHE A 141 -0.96 -18.11 2.25
N LEU A 142 -1.16 -16.79 2.33
CA LEU A 142 -1.84 -16.02 1.29
C LEU A 142 -1.01 -15.92 0.00
N THR A 143 0.33 -15.90 0.09
CA THR A 143 1.22 -15.67 -1.06
C THR A 143 1.55 -16.94 -1.84
N ILE A 144 1.33 -18.14 -1.29
CA ILE A 144 1.60 -19.43 -1.96
C ILE A 144 0.85 -19.57 -3.31
N LYS A 145 -0.31 -18.92 -3.45
CA LYS A 145 -1.11 -18.95 -4.69
C LYS A 145 -1.33 -17.54 -5.24
N PRO A 146 -0.39 -16.97 -6.02
CA PRO A 146 -0.44 -15.58 -6.46
C PRO A 146 -1.72 -15.17 -7.18
N SER A 147 -2.30 -16.06 -8.01
CA SER A 147 -3.53 -15.77 -8.74
C SER A 147 -4.76 -15.59 -7.83
N LYS A 148 -4.80 -16.29 -6.70
CA LYS A 148 -5.87 -16.13 -5.71
C LYS A 148 -5.68 -14.90 -4.83
N VAL A 149 -4.44 -14.46 -4.64
CA VAL A 149 -4.12 -13.28 -3.84
C VAL A 149 -4.75 -12.02 -4.44
N VAL A 150 -4.59 -11.81 -5.75
CA VAL A 150 -5.18 -10.66 -6.46
C VAL A 150 -6.70 -10.65 -6.30
N ASP A 151 -7.34 -11.82 -6.42
CA ASP A 151 -8.79 -11.95 -6.25
C ASP A 151 -9.24 -11.66 -4.80
N ILE A 152 -8.53 -12.17 -3.81
CA ILE A 152 -8.84 -11.97 -2.38
C ILE A 152 -8.65 -10.50 -2.02
N ILE A 153 -7.54 -9.91 -2.43
CA ILE A 153 -7.24 -8.50 -2.17
C ILE A 153 -8.29 -7.62 -2.84
N GLY A 154 -8.52 -7.78 -4.13
CA GLY A 154 -9.44 -6.93 -4.88
C GLY A 154 -10.91 -7.10 -4.51
N LYS A 155 -11.34 -8.30 -4.11
CA LYS A 155 -12.75 -8.57 -3.79
C LYS A 155 -13.13 -8.34 -2.33
N PHE A 156 -12.21 -8.58 -1.41
CA PHE A 156 -12.48 -8.54 0.03
C PHE A 156 -11.68 -7.48 0.78
N LEU A 157 -10.36 -7.51 0.68
CA LEU A 157 -9.52 -6.64 1.48
C LEU A 157 -9.67 -5.17 1.10
N THR A 158 -9.67 -4.86 -0.19
CA THR A 158 -9.76 -3.47 -0.65
C THR A 158 -11.12 -2.84 -0.35
N PRO A 159 -12.28 -3.47 -0.61
CA PRO A 159 -13.56 -2.93 -0.18
C PRO A 159 -13.68 -2.75 1.34
N ALA A 160 -13.15 -3.70 2.13
CA ALA A 160 -13.12 -3.57 3.59
C ALA A 160 -12.27 -2.39 4.06
N LEU A 161 -11.10 -2.20 3.45
CA LEU A 161 -10.21 -1.07 3.72
C LEU A 161 -10.85 0.27 3.34
N LEU A 162 -11.51 0.35 2.18
CA LEU A 162 -12.22 1.56 1.75
C LEU A 162 -13.39 1.88 2.67
N LEU A 163 -14.09 0.86 3.15
CA LEU A 163 -15.17 1.04 4.11
C LEU A 163 -14.65 1.55 5.45
N ALA A 164 -13.58 0.94 5.96
CA ALA A 164 -12.92 1.40 7.19
C ALA A 164 -12.42 2.84 7.06
N LEU A 165 -11.82 3.20 5.92
CA LEU A 165 -11.37 4.55 5.63
C LEU A 165 -12.56 5.54 5.59
N ALA A 166 -13.66 5.17 4.94
CA ALA A 166 -14.86 6.00 4.89
C ALA A 166 -15.43 6.24 6.31
N VAL A 167 -15.49 5.20 7.14
CA VAL A 167 -15.91 5.30 8.54
C VAL A 167 -14.99 6.24 9.32
N LEU A 168 -13.67 6.11 9.17
CA LEU A 168 -12.69 6.99 9.82
C LEU A 168 -12.88 8.46 9.41
N ILE A 169 -13.08 8.73 8.11
CA ILE A 169 -13.31 10.08 7.60
C ILE A 169 -14.61 10.65 8.18
N VAL A 170 -15.70 9.87 8.18
CA VAL A 170 -17.00 10.31 8.71
C VAL A 170 -16.89 10.61 10.22
N ILE A 171 -16.26 9.75 11.00
CA ILE A 171 -16.05 9.97 12.44
C ILE A 171 -15.17 11.21 12.66
N GLY A 172 -14.09 11.38 11.90
CA GLY A 172 -13.20 12.53 12.01
C GLY A 172 -13.89 13.86 11.70
N ILE A 173 -14.88 13.86 10.80
CA ILE A 173 -15.68 15.06 10.49
C ILE A 173 -16.73 15.33 11.58
N ILE A 174 -17.39 14.29 12.09
CA ILE A 174 -18.48 14.43 13.09
C ILE A 174 -17.92 14.74 14.48
N SER A 175 -16.80 14.11 14.83
CA SER A 175 -16.18 14.23 16.16
C SER A 175 -14.68 14.53 15.99
N PRO A 176 -14.31 15.77 15.64
CA PRO A 176 -12.91 16.16 15.56
C PRO A 176 -12.25 16.05 16.94
N ILE A 177 -11.08 15.41 16.99
CA ILE A 177 -10.33 15.14 18.23
C ILE A 177 -9.61 16.38 18.77
N GLY A 178 -9.52 17.46 17.98
CA GLY A 178 -8.87 18.69 18.40
C GLY A 178 -9.40 19.92 17.67
N GLU A 179 -9.18 21.09 18.25
CA GLU A 179 -9.44 22.36 17.58
C GLU A 179 -8.38 22.61 16.51
N VAL A 180 -8.81 23.13 15.36
CA VAL A 180 -7.88 23.55 14.31
C VAL A 180 -7.15 24.78 14.84
N SER A 181 -5.92 24.59 15.31
CA SER A 181 -5.05 25.70 15.73
C SER A 181 -4.75 26.58 14.51
N ASN A 182 -5.25 27.81 14.55
CA ASN A 182 -4.87 28.86 13.61
C ASN A 182 -3.44 29.34 13.86
#